data_d8d5ad45302216b4c024fea23d6fd8ce
#
_entry.id   d8d5ad45302216b4c024fea23d6fd8ce
#
_cell.length_a   1.000
_cell.length_b   1.000
_cell.length_c   1.000
_cell.angle_alpha   90.00
_cell.angle_beta   90.00
_cell.angle_gamma   90.00
#
_symmetry.space_group_name_H-M   'P 1'
#
loop_
_entity.id
_entity.type
_entity.pdbx_description
1 polymer ?
#
loop_
_entity_poly.entity_id
_entity_poly.type
_entity_poly.pdbx_seq_one_letter_code
_entity_poly.pdbx_strand_id
1 'polypeptide(L)'
;MDGRLVVAPMTHFGSHEDGTISKEEIDFITARSSEMGMVITACANVTPDGKAFEGQPSIARDEDIPGLQKLASAIQAKGTKAIMQIHHGGSQALPHLVPNGDVVAPSDVFKDGKQIARALTEEEIPHIIDSFKEAARRAIQAGFDGIEIHGANGYLLQQFYSPHSNQRTDQWGGSEEKRLAFPIAVVDAVKEAIKEHVTKPFIFGYRLSPEEPETPGLTMTETFTLVDVLKTKNLDYLHISLMEIDAKARRGADTSKTRMELLKERCGDTLPLIGVGSVITAEDALNAYNQGIPLIAVAREVIVDPDWAVKIKEGRENEIETVIKRSQKDKYMIPEGLWTVMEASKGWVPMED
;
A
#
# COMPACT_ATOMS: atom_id res chain seq x y z
N MET A 1 -18.12 -8.74 12.82
CA MET A 1 -16.82 -8.30 12.23
C MET A 1 -16.51 -6.82 12.53
N ASP A 2 -17.05 -6.26 13.58
CA ASP A 2 -16.86 -4.84 13.93
C ASP A 2 -15.37 -4.49 14.03
N GLY A 3 -14.96 -3.45 13.30
CA GLY A 3 -13.59 -2.95 13.25
C GLY A 3 -12.56 -3.85 12.54
N ARG A 4 -12.99 -4.93 11.87
CA ARG A 4 -12.10 -5.91 11.21
C ARG A 4 -11.94 -5.68 9.71
N LEU A 5 -12.81 -4.86 9.13
CA LEU A 5 -12.76 -4.53 7.70
C LEU A 5 -11.86 -3.32 7.47
N VAL A 6 -11.08 -3.37 6.42
CA VAL A 6 -10.11 -2.36 6.03
C VAL A 6 -10.34 -1.95 4.58
N VAL A 7 -10.41 -0.67 4.27
CA VAL A 7 -10.27 -0.22 2.89
C VAL A 7 -8.79 -0.35 2.50
N ALA A 8 -8.51 -1.21 1.52
CA ALA A 8 -7.16 -1.40 1.02
C ALA A 8 -6.63 -0.13 0.32
N PRO A 9 -5.32 0.12 0.35
CA PRO A 9 -4.75 1.21 -0.43
C PRO A 9 -4.94 0.95 -1.93
N MET A 10 -5.57 1.91 -2.60
CA MET A 10 -5.91 1.83 -4.03
C MET A 10 -5.40 3.06 -4.77
N THR A 11 -4.83 2.85 -5.95
CA THR A 11 -4.55 3.93 -6.89
C THR A 11 -5.87 4.44 -7.47
N HIS A 12 -6.26 5.66 -7.15
CA HIS A 12 -7.53 6.26 -7.58
C HIS A 12 -7.37 7.36 -8.63
N PHE A 13 -6.14 7.75 -8.97
CA PHE A 13 -5.85 8.78 -10.00
C PHE A 13 -6.58 10.11 -9.77
N GLY A 14 -6.89 10.43 -8.51
CA GLY A 14 -7.79 11.53 -8.16
C GLY A 14 -7.13 12.77 -7.59
N SER A 15 -5.84 12.73 -7.19
CA SER A 15 -5.14 13.92 -6.71
C SER A 15 -4.82 14.88 -7.86
N HIS A 16 -4.55 16.15 -7.54
CA HIS A 16 -4.12 17.13 -8.53
C HIS A 16 -2.77 16.75 -9.17
N GLU A 17 -2.44 17.35 -10.29
CA GLU A 17 -1.20 17.08 -11.03
C GLU A 17 0.06 17.27 -10.16
N ASP A 18 0.05 18.27 -9.28
CA ASP A 18 1.13 18.53 -8.32
C ASP A 18 1.15 17.61 -7.09
N GLY A 19 0.20 16.67 -7.02
CA GLY A 19 0.03 15.71 -5.94
C GLY A 19 -0.76 16.23 -4.72
N THR A 20 -1.26 17.46 -4.77
CA THR A 20 -2.15 17.96 -3.70
C THR A 20 -3.50 17.26 -3.71
N ILE A 21 -4.07 17.08 -2.52
CA ILE A 21 -5.33 16.35 -2.34
C ILE A 21 -6.49 17.11 -2.99
N SER A 22 -7.22 16.43 -3.87
CA SER A 22 -8.40 16.97 -4.55
C SER A 22 -9.69 16.72 -3.78
N LYS A 23 -10.75 17.42 -4.18
CA LYS A 23 -12.10 17.13 -3.67
C LYS A 23 -12.59 15.75 -4.12
N GLU A 24 -12.29 15.34 -5.35
CA GLU A 24 -12.70 14.04 -5.88
C GLU A 24 -12.11 12.89 -5.06
N GLU A 25 -10.83 12.98 -4.67
CA GLU A 25 -10.18 12.01 -3.79
C GLU A 25 -10.86 11.94 -2.42
N ILE A 26 -11.14 13.10 -1.81
CA ILE A 26 -11.83 13.15 -0.51
C ILE A 26 -13.21 12.50 -0.61
N ASP A 27 -14.00 12.86 -1.63
CA ASP A 27 -15.34 12.31 -1.84
C ASP A 27 -15.30 10.79 -2.06
N PHE A 28 -14.37 10.32 -2.91
CA PHE A 28 -14.17 8.91 -3.21
C PHE A 28 -13.85 8.09 -1.94
N ILE A 29 -12.88 8.54 -1.16
CA ILE A 29 -12.46 7.81 0.06
C ILE A 29 -13.55 7.90 1.13
N THR A 30 -14.14 9.08 1.33
CA THR A 30 -15.15 9.28 2.38
C THR A 30 -16.40 8.44 2.16
N ALA A 31 -16.84 8.27 0.90
CA ALA A 31 -17.97 7.42 0.56
C ALA A 31 -17.78 5.95 1.00
N ARG A 32 -16.54 5.48 1.07
CA ARG A 32 -16.14 4.08 1.38
C ARG A 32 -15.68 3.86 2.82
N SER A 33 -15.73 4.90 3.64
CA SER A 33 -15.13 4.86 4.98
C SER A 33 -16.09 4.36 6.07
N SER A 34 -17.41 4.41 5.85
CA SER A 34 -18.41 4.03 6.87
C SER A 34 -18.32 2.55 7.22
N GLU A 35 -18.42 2.23 8.53
CA GLU A 35 -18.39 0.87 9.07
C GLU A 35 -17.09 0.09 8.81
N MET A 36 -16.04 0.76 8.35
CA MET A 36 -14.69 0.23 8.26
C MET A 36 -13.92 0.46 9.57
N GLY A 37 -13.06 -0.47 9.95
CA GLY A 37 -12.14 -0.29 11.08
C GLY A 37 -11.05 0.72 10.77
N MET A 38 -10.52 0.66 9.55
CA MET A 38 -9.55 1.64 9.04
C MET A 38 -9.65 1.80 7.51
N VAL A 39 -9.19 2.94 7.05
CA VAL A 39 -8.91 3.21 5.64
C VAL A 39 -7.42 3.44 5.50
N ILE A 40 -6.77 2.66 4.63
CA ILE A 40 -5.40 2.92 4.20
C ILE A 40 -5.50 3.70 2.89
N THR A 41 -4.93 4.90 2.85
CA THR A 41 -5.04 5.81 1.69
C THR A 41 -4.32 5.25 0.46
N ALA A 42 -4.53 5.85 -0.71
CA ALA A 42 -3.61 5.67 -1.82
C ALA A 42 -2.19 6.01 -1.38
N CYS A 43 -1.20 5.37 -2.00
CA CYS A 43 0.19 5.58 -1.63
C CYS A 43 0.68 6.97 -2.05
N ALA A 44 1.10 7.78 -1.07
CA ALA A 44 1.65 9.11 -1.31
C ALA A 44 3.16 9.06 -1.51
N ASN A 45 3.67 9.72 -2.56
CA ASN A 45 5.11 9.76 -2.82
C ASN A 45 5.83 10.64 -1.79
N VAL A 46 6.94 10.11 -1.24
CA VAL A 46 7.75 10.78 -0.20
C VAL A 46 8.75 11.79 -0.78
N THR A 47 9.06 11.67 -2.08
CA THR A 47 9.92 12.57 -2.84
C THR A 47 9.31 12.82 -4.22
N PRO A 48 9.64 13.94 -4.91
CA PRO A 48 9.14 14.19 -6.25
C PRO A 48 9.54 13.13 -7.29
N ASP A 49 10.71 12.53 -7.16
CA ASP A 49 11.24 11.47 -8.05
C ASP A 49 10.65 10.08 -7.74
N GLY A 50 9.88 9.97 -6.65
CA GLY A 50 9.15 8.76 -6.30
C GLY A 50 7.75 8.63 -6.91
N LYS A 51 7.29 9.58 -7.73
CA LYS A 51 5.94 9.59 -8.30
C LYS A 51 5.79 8.54 -9.41
N ALA A 52 4.88 7.58 -9.21
CA ALA A 52 4.73 6.40 -10.05
C ALA A 52 3.52 6.42 -10.99
N PHE A 53 2.54 7.30 -10.77
CA PHE A 53 1.32 7.37 -11.59
C PHE A 53 0.66 8.74 -11.55
N GLU A 54 -0.15 9.02 -12.55
CA GLU A 54 -0.96 10.24 -12.63
C GLU A 54 -1.93 10.33 -11.45
N GLY A 55 -2.19 11.54 -10.96
CA GLY A 55 -3.12 11.75 -9.85
C GLY A 55 -2.71 11.02 -8.54
N GLN A 56 -1.40 10.75 -8.36
CA GLN A 56 -0.86 10.22 -7.12
C GLN A 56 -0.77 11.32 -6.06
N PRO A 57 -1.23 11.08 -4.82
CA PRO A 57 -1.05 12.02 -3.74
C PRO A 57 0.42 12.19 -3.36
N SER A 58 0.78 13.39 -2.91
CA SER A 58 2.10 13.73 -2.40
C SER A 58 2.08 13.91 -0.88
N ILE A 59 3.20 13.55 -0.25
CA ILE A 59 3.55 13.88 1.13
C ILE A 59 5.01 14.35 1.20
N ALA A 60 5.54 14.82 0.06
CA ALA A 60 6.94 15.20 -0.09
C ALA A 60 7.26 16.58 0.49
N ARG A 61 6.24 17.44 0.71
CA ARG A 61 6.42 18.84 1.09
C ARG A 61 5.51 19.21 2.27
N ASP A 62 5.89 20.23 3.04
CA ASP A 62 5.05 20.72 4.14
C ASP A 62 3.76 21.40 3.63
N GLU A 63 3.78 21.92 2.40
CA GLU A 63 2.61 22.46 1.71
C GLU A 63 1.53 21.41 1.42
N ASP A 64 1.86 20.12 1.45
CA ASP A 64 0.91 19.04 1.26
C ASP A 64 0.04 18.81 2.54
N ILE A 65 0.52 19.22 3.74
CA ILE A 65 -0.13 18.97 5.03
C ILE A 65 -1.59 19.45 5.09
N PRO A 66 -1.97 20.66 4.65
CA PRO A 66 -3.36 21.11 4.74
C PRO A 66 -4.35 20.26 3.95
N GLY A 67 -3.95 19.74 2.77
CA GLY A 67 -4.77 18.83 1.97
C GLY A 67 -4.90 17.46 2.64
N LEU A 68 -3.78 16.91 3.10
CA LEU A 68 -3.73 15.65 3.85
C LEU A 68 -4.57 15.70 5.13
N GLN A 69 -4.58 16.83 5.86
CA GLN A 69 -5.41 17.05 7.05
C GLN A 69 -6.90 16.98 6.72
N LYS A 70 -7.34 17.57 5.61
CA LYS A 70 -8.72 17.47 5.15
C LYS A 70 -9.12 16.02 4.87
N LEU A 71 -8.25 15.27 4.20
CA LEU A 71 -8.47 13.84 3.90
C LEU A 71 -8.58 13.02 5.20
N ALA A 72 -7.62 13.16 6.12
CA ALA A 72 -7.65 12.46 7.41
C ALA A 72 -8.93 12.76 8.19
N SER A 73 -9.28 14.05 8.30
CA SER A 73 -10.49 14.50 9.02
C SER A 73 -11.78 13.97 8.40
N ALA A 74 -11.85 13.88 7.06
CA ALA A 74 -13.03 13.36 6.36
C ALA A 74 -13.24 11.86 6.62
N ILE A 75 -12.15 11.06 6.64
CA ILE A 75 -12.19 9.64 7.01
C ILE A 75 -12.63 9.49 8.49
N GLN A 76 -12.00 10.23 9.39
CA GLN A 76 -12.26 10.18 10.83
C GLN A 76 -13.69 10.60 11.18
N ALA A 77 -14.29 11.52 10.43
CA ALA A 77 -15.69 11.93 10.58
C ALA A 77 -16.68 10.77 10.36
N LYS A 78 -16.26 9.69 9.70
CA LYS A 78 -17.03 8.43 9.54
C LYS A 78 -16.85 7.45 10.70
N GLY A 79 -16.06 7.79 11.72
CA GLY A 79 -15.73 6.90 12.83
C GLY A 79 -14.61 5.91 12.52
N THR A 80 -13.90 6.08 11.42
CA THR A 80 -12.90 5.17 10.86
C THR A 80 -11.49 5.68 11.05
N LYS A 81 -10.52 4.80 11.32
CA LYS A 81 -9.11 5.18 11.44
C LYS A 81 -8.52 5.53 10.08
N ALA A 82 -7.85 6.68 10.00
CA ALA A 82 -7.16 7.15 8.80
C ALA A 82 -5.68 6.76 8.85
N ILE A 83 -5.23 5.90 7.92
CA ILE A 83 -3.85 5.43 7.80
C ILE A 83 -3.25 5.97 6.50
N MET A 84 -2.15 6.73 6.60
CA MET A 84 -1.43 7.22 5.43
C MET A 84 -0.47 6.15 4.92
N GLN A 85 -0.60 5.71 3.66
CA GLN A 85 0.42 4.88 3.04
C GLN A 85 1.49 5.74 2.37
N ILE A 86 2.77 5.52 2.72
CA ILE A 86 3.92 6.24 2.16
C ILE A 86 4.74 5.37 1.22
N HIS A 87 5.28 5.98 0.16
CA HIS A 87 5.72 5.25 -1.02
C HIS A 87 6.82 5.97 -1.79
N HIS A 88 7.62 5.19 -2.51
CA HIS A 88 8.53 5.65 -3.57
C HIS A 88 8.52 4.65 -4.72
N GLY A 89 8.24 5.13 -5.94
CA GLY A 89 8.06 4.28 -7.13
C GLY A 89 9.28 3.48 -7.55
N GLY A 90 10.47 4.01 -7.27
CA GLY A 90 11.70 3.41 -7.77
C GLY A 90 11.69 3.31 -9.30
N SER A 91 12.12 2.19 -9.86
CA SER A 91 12.14 1.97 -11.32
C SER A 91 10.76 1.99 -11.98
N GLN A 92 9.67 1.96 -11.20
CA GLN A 92 8.30 2.09 -11.71
C GLN A 92 7.80 3.53 -11.74
N ALA A 93 8.60 4.51 -11.30
CA ALA A 93 8.27 5.92 -11.47
C ALA A 93 8.20 6.26 -12.97
N LEU A 94 7.27 7.16 -13.32
CA LEU A 94 7.08 7.54 -14.72
C LEU A 94 7.97 8.73 -15.07
N PRO A 95 8.82 8.64 -16.11
CA PRO A 95 9.79 9.71 -16.43
C PRO A 95 9.18 11.09 -16.61
N HIS A 96 7.97 11.19 -17.14
CA HIS A 96 7.29 12.47 -17.35
C HIS A 96 6.68 13.07 -16.07
N LEU A 97 6.61 12.29 -14.98
CA LEU A 97 6.10 12.74 -13.68
C LEU A 97 7.19 13.06 -12.67
N VAL A 98 8.44 12.71 -12.97
CA VAL A 98 9.57 12.94 -12.07
C VAL A 98 10.46 14.06 -12.59
N PRO A 99 11.16 14.82 -11.71
CA PRO A 99 12.02 15.92 -12.12
C PRO A 99 13.08 15.47 -13.14
N ASN A 100 13.19 16.20 -14.24
CA ASN A 100 14.15 15.94 -15.33
C ASN A 100 14.05 14.53 -15.97
N GLY A 101 13.01 13.78 -15.69
CA GLY A 101 12.88 12.39 -16.13
C GLY A 101 13.85 11.42 -15.44
N ASP A 102 14.43 11.81 -14.31
CA ASP A 102 15.47 11.07 -13.60
C ASP A 102 14.87 9.97 -12.70
N VAL A 103 14.53 8.85 -13.33
CA VAL A 103 14.00 7.67 -12.61
C VAL A 103 15.14 6.92 -11.94
N VAL A 104 14.96 6.61 -10.64
CA VAL A 104 15.99 5.98 -9.81
C VAL A 104 15.56 4.59 -9.32
N ALA A 105 16.53 3.72 -9.06
CA ALA A 105 16.33 2.36 -8.60
C ALA A 105 17.54 1.91 -7.75
N PRO A 106 17.51 0.72 -7.09
CA PRO A 106 18.70 0.19 -6.43
C PRO A 106 19.87 -0.03 -7.38
N SER A 107 19.59 -0.43 -8.62
CA SER A 107 20.56 -0.71 -9.69
C SER A 107 20.04 -0.19 -11.02
N ASP A 108 20.92 -0.04 -12.01
CA ASP A 108 20.51 0.35 -13.36
C ASP A 108 19.50 -0.64 -13.95
N VAL A 109 18.44 -0.11 -14.53
CA VAL A 109 17.39 -0.91 -15.17
C VAL A 109 17.33 -0.58 -16.67
N PHE A 110 17.42 -1.62 -17.50
CA PHE A 110 17.36 -1.49 -18.95
C PHE A 110 16.13 -2.21 -19.51
N LYS A 111 15.48 -1.60 -20.49
CA LYS A 111 14.39 -2.18 -21.27
C LYS A 111 14.66 -1.89 -22.74
N ASP A 112 14.63 -2.93 -23.57
CA ASP A 112 14.89 -2.82 -25.02
C ASP A 112 16.21 -2.08 -25.35
N GLY A 113 17.25 -2.32 -24.52
CA GLY A 113 18.59 -1.71 -24.68
C GLY A 113 18.67 -0.24 -24.23
N LYS A 114 17.59 0.35 -23.71
CA LYS A 114 17.59 1.71 -23.18
C LYS A 114 17.56 1.66 -21.65
N GLN A 115 18.37 2.49 -21.02
CA GLN A 115 18.27 2.69 -19.55
C GLN A 115 16.96 3.41 -19.24
N ILE A 116 16.13 2.80 -18.39
CA ILE A 116 14.85 3.35 -17.94
C ILE A 116 14.87 3.82 -16.49
N ALA A 117 15.88 3.38 -15.72
CA ALA A 117 16.17 3.90 -14.39
C ALA A 117 17.68 3.76 -14.13
N ARG A 118 18.23 4.71 -13.40
CA ARG A 118 19.64 4.66 -12.95
C ARG A 118 19.74 4.14 -11.52
N ALA A 119 20.91 3.60 -11.18
CA ALA A 119 21.23 3.27 -9.80
C ALA A 119 21.29 4.54 -8.94
N LEU A 120 20.70 4.48 -7.74
CA LEU A 120 20.95 5.46 -6.67
C LEU A 120 22.42 5.37 -6.24
N THR A 121 23.05 6.53 -6.02
CA THR A 121 24.40 6.58 -5.41
C THR A 121 24.31 6.26 -3.92
N GLU A 122 25.43 5.93 -3.28
CA GLU A 122 25.44 5.66 -1.84
C GLU A 122 25.07 6.91 -1.02
N GLU A 123 25.34 8.11 -1.52
CA GLU A 123 25.01 9.38 -0.90
C GLU A 123 23.51 9.73 -1.02
N GLU A 124 22.84 9.31 -2.10
CA GLU A 124 21.41 9.56 -2.30
C GLU A 124 20.52 8.69 -1.39
N ILE A 125 20.95 7.48 -1.07
CA ILE A 125 20.15 6.51 -0.29
C ILE A 125 19.75 7.05 1.10
N PRO A 126 20.65 7.64 1.91
CA PRO A 126 20.27 8.29 3.17
C PRO A 126 19.23 9.40 3.02
N HIS A 127 19.27 10.17 1.93
CA HIS A 127 18.27 11.22 1.66
C HIS A 127 16.88 10.64 1.40
N ILE A 128 16.81 9.50 0.70
CA ILE A 128 15.52 8.80 0.52
C ILE A 128 15.00 8.29 1.87
N ILE A 129 15.85 7.69 2.69
CA ILE A 129 15.47 7.22 4.03
C ILE A 129 14.93 8.37 4.89
N ASP A 130 15.62 9.53 4.89
CA ASP A 130 15.17 10.71 5.60
C ASP A 130 13.85 11.26 5.07
N SER A 131 13.61 11.16 3.76
CA SER A 131 12.33 11.56 3.16
C SER A 131 11.15 10.70 3.66
N PHE A 132 11.35 9.42 3.96
CA PHE A 132 10.34 8.58 4.62
C PHE A 132 10.10 9.03 6.08
N LYS A 133 11.16 9.43 6.83
CA LYS A 133 11.04 10.01 8.17
C LYS A 133 10.21 11.29 8.13
N GLU A 134 10.52 12.20 7.20
CA GLU A 134 9.80 13.46 7.01
C GLU A 134 8.35 13.25 6.56
N ALA A 135 8.09 12.28 5.71
CA ALA A 135 6.72 11.89 5.33
C ALA A 135 5.92 11.42 6.57
N ALA A 136 6.54 10.63 7.46
CA ALA A 136 5.91 10.22 8.71
C ALA A 136 5.59 11.42 9.61
N ARG A 137 6.52 12.37 9.76
CA ARG A 137 6.29 13.63 10.49
C ARG A 137 5.08 14.39 9.91
N ARG A 138 4.99 14.53 8.59
CA ARG A 138 3.88 15.22 7.91
C ARG A 138 2.55 14.49 8.11
N ALA A 139 2.52 13.16 8.03
CA ALA A 139 1.32 12.37 8.29
C ALA A 139 0.81 12.59 9.74
N ILE A 140 1.71 12.61 10.72
CA ILE A 140 1.39 12.88 12.13
C ILE A 140 0.82 14.30 12.27
N GLN A 141 1.46 15.31 11.68
CA GLN A 141 1.00 16.70 11.70
C GLN A 141 -0.34 16.92 10.99
N ALA A 142 -0.59 16.17 9.92
CA ALA A 142 -1.87 16.16 9.22
C ALA A 142 -2.99 15.45 10.02
N GLY A 143 -2.67 14.83 11.16
CA GLY A 143 -3.64 14.25 12.08
C GLY A 143 -4.09 12.84 11.76
N PHE A 144 -3.38 12.11 10.90
CA PHE A 144 -3.64 10.68 10.66
C PHE A 144 -3.57 9.88 11.96
N ASP A 145 -4.29 8.76 12.02
CA ASP A 145 -4.25 7.81 13.13
C ASP A 145 -3.09 6.81 13.02
N GLY A 146 -2.44 6.75 11.87
CA GLY A 146 -1.34 5.84 11.62
C GLY A 146 -0.68 6.02 10.25
N ILE A 147 0.33 5.19 10.01
CA ILE A 147 1.11 5.17 8.80
C ILE A 147 1.40 3.72 8.36
N GLU A 148 1.39 3.48 7.06
CA GLU A 148 1.82 2.22 6.46
C GLU A 148 2.97 2.45 5.50
N ILE A 149 4.09 1.74 5.69
CA ILE A 149 5.19 1.74 4.73
C ILE A 149 4.86 0.79 3.58
N HIS A 150 4.91 1.29 2.35
CA HIS A 150 4.68 0.49 1.16
C HIS A 150 5.95 -0.25 0.71
N GLY A 151 6.13 -1.48 1.19
CA GLY A 151 7.22 -2.37 0.83
C GLY A 151 6.82 -3.51 -0.12
N ALA A 152 5.77 -3.29 -0.94
CA ALA A 152 5.17 -4.30 -1.80
C ALA A 152 5.15 -3.89 -3.28
N ASN A 153 4.59 -4.73 -4.13
CA ASN A 153 4.19 -4.49 -5.52
C ASN A 153 5.34 -4.05 -6.45
N GLY A 154 6.58 -4.44 -6.11
CA GLY A 154 7.76 -4.15 -6.92
C GLY A 154 8.21 -2.70 -6.88
N TYR A 155 7.81 -1.92 -5.86
CA TYR A 155 8.27 -0.54 -5.66
C TYR A 155 9.61 -0.48 -4.90
N LEU A 156 10.14 0.70 -4.62
CA LEU A 156 11.53 0.90 -4.23
C LEU A 156 12.00 0.03 -3.06
N LEU A 157 11.21 -0.10 -1.98
CA LEU A 157 11.62 -0.92 -0.82
C LEU A 157 11.73 -2.39 -1.19
N GLN A 158 10.76 -2.92 -1.94
CA GLN A 158 10.84 -4.28 -2.46
C GLN A 158 12.00 -4.43 -3.45
N GLN A 159 12.22 -3.44 -4.33
CA GLN A 159 13.34 -3.45 -5.28
C GLN A 159 14.69 -3.56 -4.56
N PHE A 160 14.87 -2.88 -3.43
CA PHE A 160 16.10 -3.00 -2.62
C PHE A 160 16.26 -4.38 -2.00
N TYR A 161 15.18 -4.99 -1.57
CA TYR A 161 15.25 -6.33 -0.96
C TYR A 161 15.38 -7.45 -1.99
N SER A 162 14.80 -7.30 -3.16
CA SER A 162 14.79 -8.32 -4.21
C SER A 162 16.18 -8.60 -4.78
N PRO A 163 16.60 -9.88 -4.84
CA PRO A 163 17.82 -10.25 -5.57
C PRO A 163 17.71 -10.10 -7.09
N HIS A 164 16.48 -9.89 -7.61
CA HIS A 164 16.24 -9.62 -9.02
C HIS A 164 16.64 -8.20 -9.41
N SER A 165 16.15 -7.21 -8.66
CA SER A 165 16.32 -5.80 -8.97
C SER A 165 17.53 -5.14 -8.29
N ASN A 166 17.99 -5.69 -7.17
CA ASN A 166 19.16 -5.17 -6.45
C ASN A 166 20.43 -5.94 -6.80
N GLN A 167 21.21 -5.41 -7.73
CA GLN A 167 22.50 -5.93 -8.18
C GLN A 167 23.70 -5.17 -7.58
N ARG A 168 23.48 -4.41 -6.50
CA ARG A 168 24.54 -3.64 -5.83
C ARG A 168 25.56 -4.55 -5.15
N THR A 169 26.77 -4.00 -5.02
CA THR A 169 27.89 -4.70 -4.33
C THR A 169 28.40 -3.96 -3.09
N ASP A 170 27.78 -2.83 -2.76
CA ASP A 170 28.08 -2.00 -1.58
C ASP A 170 27.35 -2.50 -0.32
N GLN A 171 27.19 -1.60 0.67
CA GLN A 171 26.50 -1.93 1.93
C GLN A 171 24.97 -2.15 1.77
N TRP A 172 24.37 -1.78 0.62
CA TRP A 172 22.94 -1.85 0.36
C TRP A 172 22.54 -3.03 -0.54
N GLY A 173 23.51 -3.90 -0.94
CA GLY A 173 23.24 -5.02 -1.81
C GLY A 173 24.27 -6.14 -1.77
N GLY A 174 24.08 -7.16 -2.62
CA GLY A 174 24.93 -8.36 -2.66
C GLY A 174 24.37 -9.50 -1.80
N SER A 175 24.57 -9.49 -0.49
CA SER A 175 23.97 -10.51 0.38
C SER A 175 22.53 -10.17 0.77
N GLU A 176 21.77 -11.18 1.20
CA GLU A 176 20.40 -10.97 1.71
C GLU A 176 20.36 -9.96 2.87
N GLU A 177 21.27 -10.07 3.81
CA GLU A 177 21.40 -9.16 4.94
C GLU A 177 21.59 -7.70 4.50
N LYS A 178 22.45 -7.47 3.51
CA LYS A 178 22.68 -6.12 2.97
C LYS A 178 21.47 -5.59 2.18
N ARG A 179 20.74 -6.46 1.44
CA ARG A 179 19.51 -6.05 0.78
C ARG A 179 18.40 -5.68 1.76
N LEU A 180 18.37 -6.30 2.96
CA LEU A 180 17.47 -5.91 4.05
C LEU A 180 17.80 -4.54 4.66
N ALA A 181 19.03 -4.05 4.52
CA ALA A 181 19.48 -2.84 5.20
C ALA A 181 18.61 -1.62 4.86
N PHE A 182 18.24 -1.42 3.57
CA PHE A 182 17.44 -0.27 3.17
C PHE A 182 16.00 -0.32 3.72
N PRO A 183 15.17 -1.36 3.49
CA PRO A 183 13.82 -1.39 4.05
C PRO A 183 13.80 -1.29 5.57
N ILE A 184 14.78 -1.86 6.26
CA ILE A 184 14.85 -1.77 7.73
C ILE A 184 15.29 -0.38 8.20
N ALA A 185 16.20 0.28 7.50
CA ALA A 185 16.57 1.67 7.79
C ALA A 185 15.36 2.62 7.62
N VAL A 186 14.52 2.41 6.60
CA VAL A 186 13.27 3.16 6.43
C VAL A 186 12.31 2.91 7.60
N VAL A 187 12.12 1.65 8.03
CA VAL A 187 11.28 1.31 9.19
C VAL A 187 11.79 2.01 10.44
N ASP A 188 13.09 1.99 10.69
CA ASP A 188 13.70 2.62 11.86
C ASP A 188 13.58 4.14 11.83
N ALA A 189 13.75 4.78 10.66
CA ALA A 189 13.59 6.22 10.48
C ALA A 189 12.12 6.67 10.70
N VAL A 190 11.13 5.93 10.18
CA VAL A 190 9.71 6.20 10.43
C VAL A 190 9.38 6.03 11.92
N LYS A 191 9.90 4.97 12.55
CA LYS A 191 9.73 4.74 14.00
C LYS A 191 10.32 5.86 14.85
N GLU A 192 11.44 6.43 14.43
CA GLU A 192 12.03 7.60 15.08
C GLU A 192 11.10 8.82 14.98
N ALA A 193 10.56 9.12 13.80
CA ALA A 193 9.58 10.20 13.63
C ALA A 193 8.33 9.99 14.51
N ILE A 194 7.82 8.77 14.61
CA ILE A 194 6.70 8.43 15.48
C ILE A 194 7.07 8.74 16.95
N LYS A 195 8.24 8.30 17.41
CA LYS A 195 8.72 8.55 18.78
C LYS A 195 8.88 10.04 19.08
N GLU A 196 9.34 10.83 18.11
CA GLU A 196 9.60 12.26 18.27
C GLU A 196 8.33 13.12 18.27
N HIS A 197 7.31 12.75 17.48
CA HIS A 197 6.19 13.65 17.16
C HIS A 197 4.82 13.17 17.66
N VAL A 198 4.66 11.89 18.01
CA VAL A 198 3.36 11.36 18.43
C VAL A 198 3.10 11.62 19.91
N THR A 199 1.91 12.15 20.20
CA THR A 199 1.42 12.43 21.58
C THR A 199 0.19 11.59 21.97
N LYS A 200 -0.35 10.79 21.03
CA LYS A 200 -1.53 9.92 21.20
C LYS A 200 -1.23 8.54 20.58
N PRO A 201 -2.01 7.48 20.86
CA PRO A 201 -1.84 6.20 20.16
C PRO A 201 -1.78 6.38 18.64
N PHE A 202 -0.80 5.75 18.00
CA PHE A 202 -0.55 5.87 16.56
C PHE A 202 -0.23 4.49 15.98
N ILE A 203 -0.89 4.13 14.90
CA ILE A 203 -0.80 2.82 14.27
C ILE A 203 0.37 2.81 13.28
N PHE A 204 1.21 1.79 13.35
CA PHE A 204 2.37 1.65 12.47
C PHE A 204 2.36 0.29 11.76
N GLY A 205 2.19 0.31 10.44
CA GLY A 205 2.12 -0.87 9.60
C GLY A 205 3.18 -0.94 8.52
N TYR A 206 3.36 -2.14 7.97
CA TYR A 206 4.21 -2.40 6.82
C TYR A 206 3.48 -3.30 5.83
N ARG A 207 3.53 -2.98 4.52
CA ARG A 207 2.96 -3.81 3.46
C ARG A 207 4.05 -4.48 2.66
N LEU A 208 3.91 -5.79 2.39
CA LEU A 208 4.83 -6.57 1.57
C LEU A 208 4.11 -7.44 0.55
N SER A 209 4.81 -7.77 -0.56
CA SER A 209 4.45 -8.85 -1.46
C SER A 209 5.33 -10.06 -1.13
N PRO A 210 4.74 -11.24 -0.83
CA PRO A 210 5.52 -12.35 -0.27
C PRO A 210 6.44 -13.04 -1.26
N GLU A 211 6.18 -12.96 -2.55
CA GLU A 211 6.98 -13.62 -3.58
C GLU A 211 6.97 -12.84 -4.88
N GLU A 212 8.05 -13.01 -5.66
CA GLU A 212 8.18 -12.51 -7.03
C GLU A 212 8.14 -13.65 -8.03
N PRO A 213 7.69 -13.39 -9.28
CA PRO A 213 7.73 -14.41 -10.35
C PRO A 213 9.14 -14.65 -10.88
N GLU A 214 10.05 -13.70 -10.76
CA GLU A 214 11.39 -13.73 -11.33
C GLU A 214 12.30 -14.77 -10.64
N THR A 215 13.36 -15.20 -11.38
CA THR A 215 14.44 -16.05 -10.85
C THR A 215 15.79 -15.49 -11.34
N PRO A 216 16.65 -14.99 -10.42
CA PRO A 216 16.41 -14.83 -8.98
C PRO A 216 15.27 -13.85 -8.69
N GLY A 217 14.66 -13.96 -7.51
CA GLY A 217 13.58 -13.09 -7.03
C GLY A 217 13.21 -13.51 -5.61
N LEU A 218 12.36 -12.73 -4.95
CA LEU A 218 11.88 -13.04 -3.61
C LEU A 218 11.08 -14.34 -3.59
N THR A 219 11.36 -15.17 -2.61
CA THR A 219 10.63 -16.40 -2.27
C THR A 219 10.10 -16.31 -0.85
N MET A 220 9.34 -17.31 -0.41
CA MET A 220 8.91 -17.37 1.01
C MET A 220 10.09 -17.42 1.98
N THR A 221 11.28 -17.90 1.57
CA THR A 221 12.48 -17.89 2.41
C THR A 221 12.88 -16.47 2.78
N GLU A 222 13.07 -15.60 1.79
CA GLU A 222 13.42 -14.19 2.00
C GLU A 222 12.29 -13.46 2.74
N THR A 223 11.04 -13.78 2.43
CA THR A 223 9.88 -13.21 3.13
C THR A 223 9.90 -13.56 4.62
N PHE A 224 10.24 -14.78 4.99
CA PHE A 224 10.35 -15.16 6.40
C PHE A 224 11.48 -14.41 7.10
N THR A 225 12.61 -14.21 6.44
CA THR A 225 13.73 -13.42 6.99
C THR A 225 13.28 -11.97 7.24
N LEU A 226 12.61 -11.34 6.28
CA LEU A 226 12.06 -9.98 6.45
C LEU A 226 11.05 -9.92 7.60
N VAL A 227 10.11 -10.86 7.67
CA VAL A 227 9.09 -10.92 8.72
C VAL A 227 9.71 -11.06 10.11
N ASP A 228 10.74 -11.91 10.27
CA ASP A 228 11.42 -12.08 11.55
C ASP A 228 12.08 -10.78 12.05
N VAL A 229 12.68 -10.01 11.15
CA VAL A 229 13.22 -8.70 11.49
C VAL A 229 12.10 -7.71 11.81
N LEU A 230 11.04 -7.65 11.00
CA LEU A 230 9.90 -6.76 11.23
C LEU A 230 9.19 -7.02 12.57
N LYS A 231 9.11 -8.28 13.03
CA LYS A 231 8.58 -8.63 14.36
C LYS A 231 9.33 -7.95 15.51
N THR A 232 10.58 -7.60 15.33
CA THR A 232 11.39 -6.89 16.35
C THR A 232 11.17 -5.37 16.34
N LYS A 233 10.43 -4.84 15.37
CA LYS A 233 10.29 -3.40 15.14
C LYS A 233 9.08 -2.75 15.82
N ASN A 234 8.24 -3.54 16.52
CA ASN A 234 6.99 -3.09 17.17
C ASN A 234 6.00 -2.48 16.18
N LEU A 235 5.78 -3.15 15.07
CA LEU A 235 4.69 -2.85 14.15
C LEU A 235 3.37 -3.32 14.75
N ASP A 236 2.29 -2.60 14.47
CA ASP A 236 0.93 -2.97 14.89
C ASP A 236 0.30 -4.00 13.95
N TYR A 237 0.72 -4.03 12.68
CA TYR A 237 0.28 -5.02 11.71
C TYR A 237 1.27 -5.20 10.54
N LEU A 238 1.11 -6.34 9.85
CA LEU A 238 1.75 -6.64 8.57
C LEU A 238 0.65 -6.85 7.51
N HIS A 239 0.66 -6.06 6.45
CA HIS A 239 -0.31 -6.13 5.36
C HIS A 239 0.26 -6.93 4.18
N ILE A 240 -0.41 -8.01 3.81
CA ILE A 240 0.07 -8.93 2.78
C ILE A 240 -0.61 -8.63 1.45
N SER A 241 0.16 -8.15 0.48
CA SER A 241 -0.36 -7.83 -0.86
C SER A 241 -0.46 -9.09 -1.72
N LEU A 242 -1.69 -9.54 -1.95
CA LEU A 242 -2.01 -10.71 -2.77
C LEU A 242 -3.09 -10.38 -3.80
N MET A 243 -3.08 -11.08 -4.94
CA MET A 243 -4.19 -11.07 -5.90
C MET A 243 -5.36 -11.92 -5.39
N GLU A 244 -5.05 -13.05 -4.74
CA GLU A 244 -5.99 -13.98 -4.14
C GLU A 244 -5.51 -14.31 -2.73
N ILE A 245 -6.39 -14.16 -1.74
CA ILE A 245 -6.05 -14.30 -0.31
C ILE A 245 -5.63 -15.74 0.04
N ASP A 246 -6.14 -16.72 -0.69
CA ASP A 246 -5.87 -18.15 -0.55
C ASP A 246 -4.75 -18.66 -1.47
N ALA A 247 -4.04 -17.75 -2.18
CA ALA A 247 -2.96 -18.13 -3.08
C ALA A 247 -1.85 -18.91 -2.36
N LYS A 248 -1.54 -20.09 -2.88
CA LYS A 248 -0.49 -20.97 -2.35
C LYS A 248 0.90 -20.41 -2.59
N ALA A 249 1.83 -20.79 -1.71
CA ALA A 249 3.25 -20.51 -1.91
C ALA A 249 3.75 -21.18 -3.21
N ARG A 250 4.66 -20.51 -3.89
CA ARG A 250 5.28 -21.01 -5.14
C ARG A 250 6.60 -21.70 -4.87
N ARG A 251 7.43 -21.16 -3.97
CA ARG A 251 8.79 -21.65 -3.67
C ARG A 251 9.31 -21.10 -2.32
N GLY A 252 10.30 -21.78 -1.79
CA GLY A 252 10.94 -21.36 -0.53
C GLY A 252 10.17 -21.75 0.74
N ALA A 253 9.05 -22.46 0.62
CA ALA A 253 8.27 -23.01 1.72
C ALA A 253 7.40 -24.18 1.26
N ASP A 254 6.54 -24.72 2.14
CA ASP A 254 5.55 -25.75 1.81
C ASP A 254 4.52 -25.21 0.82
N THR A 255 4.61 -25.67 -0.43
CA THR A 255 3.74 -25.25 -1.54
C THR A 255 2.32 -25.85 -1.47
N SER A 256 2.03 -26.71 -0.51
CA SER A 256 0.66 -27.18 -0.25
C SER A 256 -0.16 -26.18 0.55
N LYS A 257 0.50 -25.29 1.30
CA LYS A 257 -0.09 -24.23 2.13
C LYS A 257 -0.26 -22.92 1.37
N THR A 258 -1.23 -22.13 1.81
CA THR A 258 -1.36 -20.73 1.34
C THR A 258 -0.28 -19.84 1.95
N ARG A 259 0.03 -18.73 1.26
CA ARG A 259 0.96 -17.71 1.79
C ARG A 259 0.47 -17.13 3.12
N MET A 260 -0.84 -16.95 3.25
CA MET A 260 -1.44 -16.43 4.48
C MET A 260 -1.30 -17.41 5.66
N GLU A 261 -1.52 -18.73 5.44
CA GLU A 261 -1.28 -19.76 6.46
C GLU A 261 0.17 -19.75 6.94
N LEU A 262 1.14 -19.74 6.00
CA LEU A 262 2.56 -19.72 6.31
C LEU A 262 2.97 -18.46 7.08
N LEU A 263 2.46 -17.30 6.68
CA LEU A 263 2.75 -16.04 7.34
C LEU A 263 2.09 -15.94 8.72
N LYS A 264 0.86 -16.45 8.87
CA LYS A 264 0.21 -16.55 10.17
C LYS A 264 1.02 -17.43 11.13
N GLU A 265 1.47 -18.60 10.68
CA GLU A 265 2.35 -19.47 11.46
C GLU A 265 3.65 -18.75 11.87
N ARG A 266 4.24 -17.98 10.96
CA ARG A 266 5.50 -17.24 11.21
C ARG A 266 5.32 -16.05 12.14
N CYS A 267 4.27 -15.28 11.96
CA CYS A 267 3.97 -14.10 12.80
C CYS A 267 3.47 -14.50 14.19
N GLY A 268 2.73 -15.60 14.30
CA GLY A 268 2.07 -15.98 15.54
C GLY A 268 1.08 -14.91 16.01
N ASP A 269 0.94 -14.77 17.31
CA ASP A 269 0.07 -13.76 17.93
C ASP A 269 0.79 -12.39 18.12
N THR A 270 2.06 -12.29 17.72
CA THR A 270 2.88 -11.10 17.99
C THR A 270 2.75 -10.00 16.95
N LEU A 271 2.37 -10.33 15.73
CA LEU A 271 2.22 -9.39 14.62
C LEU A 271 0.95 -9.71 13.82
N PRO A 272 -0.16 -8.97 14.08
CA PRO A 272 -1.42 -9.18 13.37
C PRO A 272 -1.27 -9.01 11.87
N LEU A 273 -2.00 -9.82 11.08
CA LEU A 273 -1.99 -9.75 9.63
C LEU A 273 -3.23 -9.00 9.10
N ILE A 274 -3.02 -8.21 8.05
CA ILE A 274 -4.08 -7.78 7.13
C ILE A 274 -3.97 -8.63 5.88
N GLY A 275 -5.01 -9.39 5.55
CA GLY A 275 -5.12 -10.13 4.30
C GLY A 275 -5.93 -9.37 3.28
N VAL A 276 -5.50 -9.40 2.01
CA VAL A 276 -6.20 -8.82 0.86
C VAL A 276 -6.09 -9.76 -0.34
N GLY A 277 -7.09 -9.74 -1.19
CA GLY A 277 -7.08 -10.46 -2.48
C GLY A 277 -8.39 -11.18 -2.75
N SER A 278 -9.13 -10.73 -3.77
CA SER A 278 -10.39 -11.32 -4.25
C SER A 278 -11.44 -11.60 -3.15
N VAL A 279 -11.49 -10.74 -2.12
CA VAL A 279 -12.58 -10.73 -1.14
C VAL A 279 -13.72 -9.92 -1.73
N ILE A 280 -14.78 -10.61 -2.17
CA ILE A 280 -15.90 -10.03 -2.93
C ILE A 280 -17.15 -9.94 -2.05
N THR A 281 -17.49 -11.04 -1.40
CA THR A 281 -18.72 -11.18 -0.62
C THR A 281 -18.45 -11.07 0.89
N ALA A 282 -19.50 -10.89 1.66
CA ALA A 282 -19.45 -11.01 3.12
C ALA A 282 -18.95 -12.38 3.57
N GLU A 283 -19.32 -13.44 2.82
CA GLU A 283 -18.90 -14.82 3.10
C GLU A 283 -17.39 -14.98 2.87
N ASP A 284 -16.80 -14.39 1.82
CA ASP A 284 -15.35 -14.42 1.59
C ASP A 284 -14.61 -13.78 2.77
N ALA A 285 -15.09 -12.62 3.22
CA ALA A 285 -14.51 -11.92 4.37
C ALA A 285 -14.62 -12.75 5.66
N LEU A 286 -15.77 -13.38 5.88
CA LEU A 286 -16.00 -14.26 7.05
C LEU A 286 -15.11 -15.50 6.99
N ASN A 287 -14.97 -16.12 5.82
CA ASN A 287 -14.12 -17.29 5.60
C ASN A 287 -12.64 -16.95 5.87
N ALA A 288 -12.14 -15.83 5.38
CA ALA A 288 -10.79 -15.36 5.66
C ALA A 288 -10.58 -15.13 7.17
N TYR A 289 -11.54 -14.48 7.84
CA TYR A 289 -11.51 -14.28 9.29
C TYR A 289 -11.50 -15.61 10.07
N ASN A 290 -12.34 -16.58 9.68
CA ASN A 290 -12.42 -17.90 10.31
C ASN A 290 -11.13 -18.72 10.11
N GLN A 291 -10.36 -18.47 9.05
CA GLN A 291 -9.01 -19.01 8.85
C GLN A 291 -7.98 -18.37 9.78
N GLY A 292 -8.40 -17.35 10.56
CA GLY A 292 -7.60 -16.67 11.58
C GLY A 292 -6.81 -15.50 11.05
N ILE A 293 -7.27 -14.87 9.97
CA ILE A 293 -6.75 -13.58 9.48
C ILE A 293 -7.53 -12.49 10.24
N PRO A 294 -6.90 -11.72 11.13
CA PRO A 294 -7.64 -10.85 12.05
C PRO A 294 -8.22 -9.60 11.40
N LEU A 295 -7.63 -9.11 10.30
CA LEU A 295 -8.06 -7.91 9.56
C LEU A 295 -8.15 -8.24 8.07
N ILE A 296 -9.27 -7.88 7.45
CA ILE A 296 -9.58 -8.19 6.06
C ILE A 296 -9.67 -6.88 5.25
N ALA A 297 -8.78 -6.73 4.27
CA ALA A 297 -8.81 -5.56 3.40
C ALA A 297 -9.57 -5.84 2.10
N VAL A 298 -10.41 -4.88 1.72
CA VAL A 298 -11.20 -4.91 0.49
C VAL A 298 -10.83 -3.73 -0.39
N ALA A 299 -10.79 -3.97 -1.69
CA ALA A 299 -10.40 -2.97 -2.68
C ALA A 299 -11.50 -2.79 -3.75
N ARG A 300 -11.54 -3.67 -4.74
CA ARG A 300 -12.43 -3.56 -5.90
C ARG A 300 -13.91 -3.50 -5.51
N GLU A 301 -14.32 -4.24 -4.52
CA GLU A 301 -15.72 -4.32 -4.11
C GLU A 301 -16.25 -3.00 -3.55
N VAL A 302 -15.40 -2.27 -2.81
CA VAL A 302 -15.79 -0.93 -2.35
C VAL A 302 -15.69 0.14 -3.44
N ILE A 303 -15.03 -0.13 -4.58
CA ILE A 303 -15.16 0.71 -5.79
C ILE A 303 -16.57 0.53 -6.39
N VAL A 304 -17.01 -0.71 -6.49
CA VAL A 304 -18.31 -1.08 -7.09
C VAL A 304 -19.48 -0.69 -6.18
N ASP A 305 -19.33 -0.93 -4.87
CA ASP A 305 -20.37 -0.59 -3.89
C ASP A 305 -19.75 0.17 -2.70
N PRO A 306 -19.83 1.51 -2.69
CA PRO A 306 -19.31 2.31 -1.58
C PRO A 306 -19.90 1.95 -0.21
N ASP A 307 -21.14 1.45 -0.19
CA ASP A 307 -21.85 1.06 1.04
C ASP A 307 -21.66 -0.43 1.41
N TRP A 308 -20.72 -1.12 0.78
CA TRP A 308 -20.48 -2.56 0.97
C TRP A 308 -20.42 -2.98 2.46
N ALA A 309 -19.63 -2.29 3.28
CA ALA A 309 -19.50 -2.60 4.70
C ALA A 309 -20.77 -2.26 5.50
N VAL A 310 -21.46 -1.16 5.13
CA VAL A 310 -22.74 -0.75 5.74
C VAL A 310 -23.80 -1.81 5.49
N LYS A 311 -23.92 -2.29 4.24
CA LYS A 311 -24.88 -3.34 3.88
C LYS A 311 -24.64 -4.64 4.64
N ILE A 312 -23.37 -5.05 4.79
CA ILE A 312 -23.01 -6.22 5.60
C ILE A 312 -23.44 -6.04 7.06
N LYS A 313 -23.14 -4.89 7.65
CA LYS A 313 -23.49 -4.63 9.06
C LYS A 313 -25.00 -4.64 9.30
N GLU A 314 -25.76 -4.18 8.33
CA GLU A 314 -27.23 -4.08 8.39
C GLU A 314 -27.93 -5.39 7.98
N GLY A 315 -27.21 -6.44 7.59
CA GLY A 315 -27.77 -7.74 7.12
C GLY A 315 -28.45 -7.61 5.75
N ARG A 316 -27.93 -6.71 4.89
CA ARG A 316 -28.42 -6.43 3.53
C ARG A 316 -27.41 -6.87 2.46
N GLU A 317 -26.71 -7.97 2.68
CA GLU A 317 -25.67 -8.49 1.78
C GLU A 317 -26.21 -8.79 0.39
N ASN A 318 -27.49 -9.15 0.30
CA ASN A 318 -28.19 -9.38 -0.97
C ASN A 318 -28.41 -8.11 -1.81
N GLU A 319 -28.18 -6.94 -1.24
CA GLU A 319 -28.27 -5.65 -1.93
C GLU A 319 -26.90 -5.12 -2.39
N ILE A 320 -25.82 -5.85 -2.13
CA ILE A 320 -24.46 -5.46 -2.56
C ILE A 320 -24.41 -5.47 -4.09
N GLU A 321 -24.00 -4.36 -4.66
CA GLU A 321 -23.80 -4.23 -6.10
C GLU A 321 -22.50 -4.92 -6.52
N THR A 322 -22.54 -5.68 -7.60
CA THR A 322 -21.38 -6.39 -8.16
C THR A 322 -20.96 -5.84 -9.52
N VAL A 323 -21.69 -4.86 -10.04
CA VAL A 323 -21.46 -4.24 -11.35
C VAL A 323 -21.73 -2.74 -11.26
N ILE A 324 -20.86 -1.93 -11.82
CA ILE A 324 -21.04 -0.49 -11.96
C ILE A 324 -21.97 -0.20 -13.16
N LYS A 325 -23.01 0.60 -12.95
CA LYS A 325 -23.88 1.11 -14.02
C LYS A 325 -23.36 2.44 -14.55
N ARG A 326 -22.92 2.48 -15.81
CA ARG A 326 -22.38 3.72 -16.42
C ARG A 326 -23.37 4.88 -16.37
N SER A 327 -24.66 4.58 -16.53
CA SER A 327 -25.74 5.56 -16.42
C SER A 327 -25.87 6.20 -15.03
N GLN A 328 -25.24 5.63 -14.00
CA GLN A 328 -25.29 6.11 -12.61
C GLN A 328 -23.89 6.54 -12.10
N LYS A 329 -22.97 6.98 -12.97
CA LYS A 329 -21.57 7.32 -12.64
C LYS A 329 -21.44 8.15 -11.37
N ASP A 330 -22.24 9.19 -11.20
CA ASP A 330 -22.16 10.11 -10.06
C ASP A 330 -22.42 9.43 -8.70
N LYS A 331 -23.20 8.33 -8.70
CA LYS A 331 -23.48 7.55 -7.49
C LYS A 331 -22.21 6.99 -6.83
N TYR A 332 -21.25 6.59 -7.63
CA TYR A 332 -20.07 5.89 -7.17
C TYR A 332 -18.95 6.83 -6.71
N MET A 333 -19.09 8.15 -6.94
CA MET A 333 -18.09 9.17 -6.57
C MET A 333 -16.67 8.78 -7.00
N ILE A 334 -16.52 8.16 -8.18
CA ILE A 334 -15.24 7.69 -8.71
C ILE A 334 -14.54 8.86 -9.41
N PRO A 335 -13.27 9.17 -9.07
CA PRO A 335 -12.49 10.18 -9.76
C PRO A 335 -12.40 9.93 -11.27
N GLU A 336 -12.38 11.00 -12.05
CA GLU A 336 -12.36 10.92 -13.52
C GLU A 336 -11.16 10.10 -14.04
N GLY A 337 -9.98 10.26 -13.40
CA GLY A 337 -8.80 9.48 -13.75
C GLY A 337 -8.99 7.97 -13.54
N LEU A 338 -9.57 7.56 -12.40
CA LEU A 338 -9.88 6.15 -12.15
C LEU A 338 -10.95 5.62 -13.11
N TRP A 339 -11.97 6.41 -13.38
CA TRP A 339 -13.02 6.04 -14.34
C TRP A 339 -12.44 5.73 -15.71
N THR A 340 -11.57 6.60 -16.23
CA THR A 340 -10.89 6.41 -17.52
C THR A 340 -10.06 5.11 -17.53
N VAL A 341 -9.34 4.82 -16.45
CA VAL A 341 -8.55 3.57 -16.35
C VAL A 341 -9.45 2.34 -16.31
N MET A 342 -10.58 2.40 -15.62
CA MET A 342 -11.55 1.28 -15.57
C MET A 342 -12.15 0.99 -16.95
N GLU A 343 -12.51 2.00 -17.71
CA GLU A 343 -13.02 1.84 -19.10
C GLU A 343 -11.96 1.26 -20.03
N ALA A 344 -10.70 1.67 -19.88
CA ALA A 344 -9.59 1.16 -20.67
C ALA A 344 -9.20 -0.28 -20.29
N SER A 345 -9.40 -0.67 -19.03
CA SER A 345 -8.99 -1.97 -18.46
C SER A 345 -10.19 -2.93 -18.41
N LYS A 346 -10.67 -3.36 -19.57
CA LYS A 346 -11.85 -4.24 -19.67
C LYS A 346 -11.74 -5.46 -18.75
N GLY A 347 -12.76 -5.68 -17.91
CA GLY A 347 -12.87 -6.83 -17.01
C GLY A 347 -12.13 -6.68 -15.67
N TRP A 348 -11.42 -5.58 -15.43
CA TRP A 348 -10.84 -5.30 -14.13
C TRP A 348 -11.90 -4.96 -13.07
N VAL A 349 -12.79 -4.04 -13.41
CA VAL A 349 -14.01 -3.76 -12.64
C VAL A 349 -15.21 -4.05 -13.54
N PRO A 350 -16.21 -4.83 -13.10
CA PRO A 350 -17.41 -5.08 -13.89
C PRO A 350 -18.19 -3.80 -14.12
N MET A 351 -18.51 -3.49 -15.39
CA MET A 351 -19.26 -2.30 -15.78
C MET A 351 -20.31 -2.66 -16.84
N GLU A 352 -21.52 -2.12 -16.72
CA GLU A 352 -22.62 -2.25 -17.68
C GLU A 352 -23.22 -0.88 -18.05
N ASP A 353 -23.98 -0.80 -19.12
CA ASP A 353 -24.63 0.43 -19.60
C ASP A 353 -25.89 0.81 -18.79
#